data_2e822570eb21bf0e68d79cb6c2610a90
#
_entry.id   2e822570eb21bf0e68d79cb6c2610a90
#
_cell.length_a   1.000
_cell.length_b   1.000
_cell.length_c   1.000
_cell.angle_alpha   90.00
_cell.angle_beta   90.00
_cell.angle_gamma   90.00
#
_symmetry.space_group_name_H-M   'P 1'
#
loop_
_entity.id
_entity.type
_entity.pdbx_description
1 polymer ?
#
loop_
_entity_poly.entity_id
_entity_poly.type
_entity_poly.pdbx_seq_one_letter_code
_entity_poly.pdbx_strand_id
1 'polypeptide(L)'
;MRKSMLTLGGMALLGIFCTGIAASTAWAEEEKPTAELSVSALSKYVWRGYELSKDSLVLQPSMTVGYKGFGFNLWGNLDTDQHEFFATSDANSTTWTETDMTLSYNGSCSFADYGVGYIYYAMDGLDDSQEVYVSATLKTLLSPSLTIYRDYDFYPGWYISAGISHSFAITGELSLDLGAKIGYYDIDDEDTVADPDDPNDAYSGLHDGQLSASMTFPLGEYFSITPEIYYSFPLDSDAEDVIEAVSVNGKDSDFVYGGVTLSMSF
;
A
#
# COMPACT_ATOMS: atom_id res chain seq x y z
N MET A 1 -21.08 -35.30 8.53
CA MET A 1 -19.80 -34.66 8.83
C MET A 1 -19.72 -33.44 7.92
N ARG A 2 -20.04 -32.25 8.43
CA ARG A 2 -19.94 -30.99 7.68
C ARG A 2 -18.54 -30.43 7.94
N LYS A 3 -17.73 -30.34 6.91
CA LYS A 3 -16.49 -29.54 6.93
C LYS A 3 -16.90 -28.05 6.83
N SER A 4 -16.67 -27.29 7.89
CA SER A 4 -16.74 -25.84 7.83
C SER A 4 -15.48 -25.37 7.09
N MET A 5 -15.65 -24.91 5.83
CA MET A 5 -14.60 -24.16 5.13
C MET A 5 -14.51 -22.77 5.77
N LEU A 6 -13.33 -22.42 6.24
CA LEU A 6 -12.99 -21.07 6.64
C LEU A 6 -12.86 -20.22 5.37
N THR A 7 -13.71 -19.23 5.25
CA THR A 7 -13.58 -18.16 4.26
C THR A 7 -12.45 -17.23 4.68
N LEU A 8 -11.30 -17.28 4.01
CA LEU A 8 -10.33 -16.17 4.02
C LEU A 8 -10.90 -15.07 3.11
N GLY A 9 -11.41 -14.00 3.72
CA GLY A 9 -11.70 -12.77 3.02
C GLY A 9 -10.39 -12.09 2.62
N GLY A 10 -10.09 -12.08 1.32
CA GLY A 10 -8.94 -11.37 0.80
C GLY A 10 -9.15 -9.86 0.91
N MET A 11 -8.34 -9.18 1.69
CA MET A 11 -8.23 -7.72 1.65
C MET A 11 -7.04 -7.37 0.77
N ALA A 12 -7.32 -7.01 -0.47
CA ALA A 12 -6.36 -6.34 -1.32
C ALA A 12 -6.36 -4.85 -0.97
N LEU A 13 -5.42 -4.40 -0.16
CA LEU A 13 -5.14 -3.00 0.09
C LEU A 13 -3.74 -2.73 -0.43
N LEU A 14 -3.68 -1.90 -1.46
CA LEU A 14 -2.44 -1.36 -2.01
C LEU A 14 -1.72 -0.52 -0.97
N GLY A 15 -0.44 -0.71 -0.94
CA GLY A 15 0.48 0.06 -0.14
C GLY A 15 0.54 -0.43 1.29
N ILE A 16 1.47 -1.33 1.52
CA ILE A 16 1.88 -1.89 2.80
C ILE A 16 0.80 -2.73 3.47
N PHE A 17 0.83 -4.00 3.13
CA PHE A 17 0.03 -5.06 3.71
C PHE A 17 0.28 -5.22 5.20
N CYS A 18 -0.66 -4.77 6.03
CA CYS A 18 -0.97 -5.52 7.22
C CYS A 18 -2.00 -6.58 6.84
N THR A 19 -1.57 -7.70 6.25
CA THR A 19 -2.43 -8.88 6.18
C THR A 19 -2.68 -9.34 7.60
N GLY A 20 -3.84 -8.96 8.15
CA GLY A 20 -4.30 -9.48 9.43
C GLY A 20 -4.47 -11.00 9.33
N ILE A 21 -3.50 -11.76 9.83
CA ILE A 21 -3.69 -13.18 10.10
C ILE A 21 -4.70 -13.26 11.23
N ALA A 22 -5.96 -13.58 10.91
CA ALA A 22 -6.99 -13.81 11.90
C ALA A 22 -6.62 -15.05 12.73
N ALA A 23 -6.06 -14.86 13.91
CA ALA A 23 -5.83 -15.93 14.86
C ALA A 23 -7.15 -16.33 15.49
N SER A 24 -7.83 -17.34 14.94
CA SER A 24 -8.92 -18.02 15.63
C SER A 24 -8.37 -18.87 16.76
N THR A 25 -8.77 -18.60 18.00
CA THR A 25 -8.52 -19.45 19.16
C THR A 25 -9.32 -20.74 19.05
N ALA A 26 -8.74 -21.77 18.46
CA ALA A 26 -9.21 -23.14 18.59
C ALA A 26 -7.99 -24.07 18.59
N TRP A 27 -7.73 -24.67 19.76
CA TRP A 27 -6.87 -25.85 19.99
C TRP A 27 -5.63 -25.93 19.09
N ALA A 28 -4.45 -25.90 19.69
CA ALA A 28 -3.13 -25.91 19.05
C ALA A 28 -3.03 -26.81 17.81
N GLU A 29 -3.54 -26.37 16.68
CA GLU A 29 -3.12 -26.81 15.38
C GLU A 29 -1.73 -26.17 15.19
N GLU A 30 -0.76 -26.98 14.83
CA GLU A 30 0.61 -26.53 14.62
C GLU A 30 0.59 -25.39 13.59
N GLU A 31 0.89 -24.15 14.01
CA GLU A 31 0.89 -22.98 13.12
C GLU A 31 1.82 -23.26 11.95
N LYS A 32 1.27 -23.38 10.76
CA LYS A 32 2.03 -23.61 9.54
C LYS A 32 2.51 -22.27 8.96
N PRO A 33 3.68 -22.25 8.33
CA PRO A 33 4.05 -21.12 7.51
C PRO A 33 3.00 -20.83 6.43
N THR A 34 2.77 -19.58 6.12
CA THR A 34 1.91 -19.12 5.01
C THR A 34 2.78 -18.49 3.94
N ALA A 35 2.36 -18.61 2.69
CA ALA A 35 2.98 -17.91 1.58
C ALA A 35 1.93 -17.39 0.61
N GLU A 36 2.17 -16.19 0.09
CA GLU A 36 1.37 -15.56 -0.95
C GLU A 36 2.29 -15.02 -2.03
N LEU A 37 1.93 -15.24 -3.29
CA LEU A 37 2.52 -14.62 -4.46
C LEU A 37 1.42 -13.84 -5.17
N SER A 38 1.70 -12.61 -5.58
CA SER A 38 0.77 -11.82 -6.39
C SER A 38 1.49 -11.04 -7.48
N VAL A 39 0.72 -10.67 -8.51
CA VAL A 39 1.15 -9.70 -9.53
C VAL A 39 -0.04 -8.80 -9.81
N SER A 40 0.14 -7.51 -9.58
CA SER A 40 -0.81 -6.48 -9.95
C SER A 40 -0.40 -5.87 -11.29
N ALA A 41 -1.39 -5.65 -12.17
CA ALA A 41 -1.23 -4.91 -13.42
C ALA A 41 -2.13 -3.66 -13.31
N LEU A 42 -1.53 -2.49 -13.07
CA LEU A 42 -2.24 -1.25 -12.80
C LEU A 42 -1.94 -0.19 -13.86
N SER A 43 -2.90 0.70 -14.08
CA SER A 43 -2.79 1.79 -15.06
C SER A 43 -1.85 2.93 -14.63
N LYS A 44 -1.48 2.99 -13.34
CA LYS A 44 -0.54 3.94 -12.75
C LYS A 44 0.06 3.37 -11.47
N TYR A 45 1.23 3.88 -11.10
CA TYR A 45 1.77 3.76 -9.74
C TYR A 45 1.56 5.08 -9.00
N VAL A 46 0.72 5.07 -7.97
CA VAL A 46 0.48 6.22 -7.09
C VAL A 46 0.82 5.80 -5.65
N TRP A 47 1.77 6.51 -5.03
CA TRP A 47 2.22 6.27 -3.67
C TRP A 47 2.03 7.52 -2.81
N ARG A 48 1.21 7.43 -1.74
CA ARG A 48 0.91 8.55 -0.83
C ARG A 48 0.54 9.85 -1.56
N GLY A 49 -0.33 9.78 -2.57
CA GLY A 49 -0.71 10.93 -3.39
C GLY A 49 0.19 11.18 -4.61
N TYR A 50 1.45 10.82 -4.55
CA TYR A 50 2.41 11.07 -5.64
C TYR A 50 2.25 10.07 -6.80
N GLU A 51 2.19 10.59 -8.03
CA GLU A 51 2.25 9.80 -9.25
C GLU A 51 3.71 9.45 -9.57
N LEU A 52 4.06 8.16 -9.45
CA LEU A 52 5.43 7.67 -9.66
C LEU A 52 5.63 6.99 -11.02
N SER A 53 4.59 6.89 -11.85
CA SER A 53 4.63 6.36 -13.22
C SER A 53 4.05 7.37 -14.20
N LYS A 54 4.45 7.30 -15.47
CA LYS A 54 4.03 8.21 -16.53
C LYS A 54 2.81 7.68 -17.29
N ASP A 55 1.59 7.78 -16.71
CA ASP A 55 0.36 7.28 -17.37
C ASP A 55 0.53 5.89 -18.01
N SER A 56 1.37 5.06 -17.43
CA SER A 56 1.85 3.80 -17.99
C SER A 56 1.36 2.61 -17.20
N LEU A 57 1.22 1.49 -17.88
CA LEU A 57 0.98 0.21 -17.22
C LEU A 57 2.17 -0.12 -16.32
N VAL A 58 1.90 -0.41 -15.05
CA VAL A 58 2.89 -0.95 -14.13
C VAL A 58 2.57 -2.38 -13.77
N LEU A 59 3.62 -3.20 -13.61
CA LEU A 59 3.51 -4.56 -13.11
C LEU A 59 4.20 -4.64 -11.74
N GLN A 60 3.43 -5.06 -10.73
CA GLN A 60 3.88 -5.07 -9.35
C GLN A 60 3.82 -6.48 -8.76
N PRO A 61 4.87 -7.29 -8.95
CA PRO A 61 4.98 -8.59 -8.30
C PRO A 61 5.24 -8.43 -6.80
N SER A 62 4.67 -9.33 -6.01
CA SER A 62 4.85 -9.40 -4.57
C SER A 62 4.94 -10.84 -4.10
N MET A 63 5.78 -11.07 -3.10
CA MET A 63 5.89 -12.33 -2.38
C MET A 63 5.86 -12.06 -0.88
N THR A 64 4.92 -12.67 -0.19
CA THR A 64 4.84 -12.59 1.28
C THR A 64 4.98 -13.99 1.88
N VAL A 65 5.79 -14.11 2.92
CA VAL A 65 5.87 -15.31 3.74
C VAL A 65 5.64 -14.95 5.21
N GLY A 66 4.90 -15.79 5.93
CA GLY A 66 4.53 -15.54 7.31
C GLY A 66 4.70 -16.77 8.20
N TYR A 67 5.15 -16.56 9.43
CA TYR A 67 5.21 -17.60 10.43
C TYR A 67 5.19 -17.02 11.86
N LYS A 68 4.23 -17.43 12.67
CA LYS A 68 4.09 -17.04 14.09
C LYS A 68 4.13 -15.52 14.34
N GLY A 69 3.42 -14.78 13.51
CA GLY A 69 3.35 -13.33 13.55
C GLY A 69 4.50 -12.62 12.83
N PHE A 70 5.62 -13.27 12.58
CA PHE A 70 6.68 -12.71 11.74
C PHE A 70 6.29 -12.78 10.27
N GLY A 71 6.56 -11.72 9.54
CA GLY A 71 6.34 -11.60 8.11
C GLY A 71 7.58 -11.08 7.39
N PHE A 72 7.78 -11.57 6.16
CA PHE A 72 8.71 -11.01 5.21
C PHE A 72 7.95 -10.79 3.90
N ASN A 73 8.05 -9.60 3.35
CA ASN A 73 7.52 -9.28 2.02
C ASN A 73 8.65 -8.77 1.14
N LEU A 74 8.63 -9.20 -0.11
CA LEU A 74 9.41 -8.66 -1.21
C LEU A 74 8.43 -8.19 -2.27
N TRP A 75 8.47 -6.91 -2.58
CA TRP A 75 7.64 -6.27 -3.59
C TRP A 75 8.52 -5.55 -4.60
N GLY A 76 8.01 -5.29 -5.80
CA GLY A 76 8.72 -4.47 -6.75
C GLY A 76 7.81 -3.88 -7.81
N ASN A 77 8.33 -2.91 -8.54
CA ASN A 77 7.63 -2.19 -9.60
C ASN A 77 8.41 -2.24 -10.92
N LEU A 78 7.75 -2.77 -11.94
CA LEU A 78 8.18 -2.67 -13.34
C LEU A 78 7.29 -1.65 -14.02
N ASP A 79 7.83 -0.50 -14.40
CA ASP A 79 7.15 0.51 -15.18
C ASP A 79 7.39 0.29 -16.66
N THR A 80 6.33 0.33 -17.49
CA THR A 80 6.44 0.14 -18.95
C THR A 80 6.86 1.40 -19.71
N ASP A 81 6.75 2.58 -19.06
CA ASP A 81 7.19 3.89 -19.60
C ASP A 81 7.60 4.81 -18.44
N GLN A 82 8.85 4.68 -17.98
CA GLN A 82 9.35 5.35 -16.78
C GLN A 82 9.19 6.87 -16.83
N HIS A 83 8.72 7.45 -15.73
CA HIS A 83 8.59 8.89 -15.56
C HIS A 83 9.96 9.61 -15.62
N GLU A 84 10.06 10.68 -16.39
CA GLU A 84 11.32 11.41 -16.62
C GLU A 84 11.96 11.96 -15.32
N PHE A 85 11.13 12.33 -14.34
CA PHE A 85 11.61 12.85 -13.05
C PHE A 85 12.46 11.83 -12.27
N PHE A 86 12.13 10.54 -12.41
CA PHE A 86 12.84 9.46 -11.72
C PHE A 86 13.87 8.75 -12.60
N ALA A 87 13.98 9.10 -13.88
CA ALA A 87 14.87 8.41 -14.82
C ALA A 87 16.30 8.91 -14.74
N THR A 88 17.28 8.00 -14.57
CA THR A 88 18.70 8.33 -14.58
C THR A 88 19.29 8.46 -15.98
N SER A 89 18.79 7.74 -16.98
CA SER A 89 19.40 7.70 -18.32
C SER A 89 18.48 7.44 -19.50
N ASP A 90 17.43 6.68 -19.35
CA ASP A 90 16.57 6.21 -20.44
C ASP A 90 15.08 6.43 -20.14
N ALA A 91 14.70 7.71 -19.93
CA ALA A 91 13.29 8.08 -19.88
C ALA A 91 12.53 7.49 -21.08
N ASN A 92 11.27 7.07 -20.86
CA ASN A 92 10.41 6.39 -21.83
C ASN A 92 10.85 4.96 -22.19
N SER A 93 11.48 4.24 -21.26
CA SER A 93 11.80 2.81 -21.40
C SER A 93 11.09 1.97 -20.32
N THR A 94 10.90 0.69 -20.63
CA THR A 94 10.46 -0.28 -19.61
C THR A 94 11.57 -0.51 -18.61
N THR A 95 11.33 -0.18 -17.36
CA THR A 95 12.36 -0.19 -16.30
C THR A 95 11.83 -0.81 -15.02
N TRP A 96 12.68 -1.56 -14.33
CA TRP A 96 12.43 -1.98 -12.95
C TRP A 96 12.82 -0.83 -12.04
N THR A 97 11.82 -0.13 -11.51
CA THR A 97 12.02 1.16 -10.82
C THR A 97 12.19 1.04 -9.32
N GLU A 98 11.70 -0.05 -8.71
CA GLU A 98 11.69 -0.17 -7.25
C GLU A 98 11.66 -1.61 -6.78
N THR A 99 12.34 -1.88 -5.67
CA THR A 99 12.27 -3.14 -4.93
C THR A 99 12.19 -2.85 -3.43
N ASP A 100 11.09 -3.30 -2.79
CA ASP A 100 10.90 -3.12 -1.36
C ASP A 100 11.06 -4.43 -0.61
N MET A 101 11.73 -4.36 0.52
CA MET A 101 11.85 -5.44 1.48
C MET A 101 11.24 -5.03 2.81
N THR A 102 10.19 -5.74 3.23
CA THR A 102 9.54 -5.49 4.51
C THR A 102 9.75 -6.66 5.47
N LEU A 103 10.22 -6.34 6.67
CA LEU A 103 10.19 -7.23 7.82
C LEU A 103 9.12 -6.76 8.79
N SER A 104 8.25 -7.65 9.27
CA SER A 104 7.16 -7.28 10.16
C SER A 104 6.93 -8.30 11.28
N TYR A 105 6.31 -7.81 12.34
CA TYR A 105 5.67 -8.64 13.35
C TYR A 105 4.24 -8.16 13.57
N ASN A 106 3.28 -9.05 13.40
CA ASN A 106 1.85 -8.79 13.51
C ASN A 106 1.27 -9.62 14.65
N GLY A 107 0.41 -8.99 15.42
CA GLY A 107 -0.29 -9.60 16.53
C GLY A 107 -1.77 -9.25 16.52
N SER A 108 -2.56 -10.00 17.28
CA SER A 108 -4.01 -9.87 17.34
C SER A 108 -4.49 -9.98 18.77
N CYS A 109 -5.48 -9.18 19.14
CA CYS A 109 -6.21 -9.31 20.39
C CYS A 109 -7.72 -9.24 20.13
N SER A 110 -8.53 -9.31 21.17
CA SER A 110 -10.00 -9.40 21.02
C SER A 110 -10.64 -8.17 20.34
N PHE A 111 -10.00 -7.01 20.35
CA PHE A 111 -10.56 -5.74 19.84
C PHE A 111 -9.75 -5.10 18.74
N ALA A 112 -8.50 -5.53 18.52
CA ALA A 112 -7.63 -4.96 17.50
C ALA A 112 -6.62 -5.97 16.97
N ASP A 113 -6.20 -5.76 15.71
CA ASP A 113 -4.98 -6.26 15.12
C ASP A 113 -3.94 -5.16 15.17
N TYR A 114 -2.67 -5.50 15.35
CA TYR A 114 -1.57 -4.55 15.45
C TYR A 114 -0.33 -5.09 14.77
N GLY A 115 0.54 -4.18 14.32
CA GLY A 115 1.77 -4.53 13.64
C GLY A 115 2.89 -3.54 13.94
N VAL A 116 4.12 -4.00 13.75
CA VAL A 116 5.33 -3.20 13.70
C VAL A 116 6.19 -3.75 12.56
N GLY A 117 6.87 -2.88 11.84
CA GLY A 117 7.75 -3.34 10.76
C GLY A 117 8.81 -2.34 10.39
N TYR A 118 9.68 -2.81 9.52
CA TYR A 118 10.76 -2.10 8.90
C TYR A 118 10.67 -2.32 7.39
N ILE A 119 10.84 -1.25 6.63
CA ILE A 119 10.82 -1.27 5.16
C ILE A 119 12.14 -0.71 4.65
N TYR A 120 12.71 -1.38 3.69
CA TYR A 120 13.84 -0.89 2.91
C TYR A 120 13.35 -0.71 1.47
N TYR A 121 13.48 0.49 0.94
CA TYR A 121 13.15 0.88 -0.42
C TYR A 121 14.42 0.98 -1.24
N ALA A 122 14.58 0.12 -2.26
CA ALA A 122 15.65 0.21 -3.24
C ALA A 122 15.07 0.80 -4.53
N MET A 123 15.43 2.04 -4.84
CA MET A 123 14.83 2.83 -5.91
C MET A 123 15.81 3.08 -7.06
N ASP A 124 15.36 2.89 -8.31
CA ASP A 124 16.15 3.26 -9.47
C ASP A 124 16.09 4.78 -9.70
N GLY A 125 17.23 5.41 -9.79
CA GLY A 125 17.33 6.85 -10.04
C GLY A 125 17.28 7.75 -8.83
N LEU A 126 16.97 7.22 -7.66
CA LEU A 126 16.97 7.92 -6.37
C LEU A 126 17.88 7.19 -5.38
N ASP A 127 18.23 7.84 -4.28
CA ASP A 127 18.87 7.15 -3.16
C ASP A 127 17.84 6.23 -2.46
N ASP A 128 18.31 5.12 -1.91
CA ASP A 128 17.51 4.17 -1.18
C ASP A 128 16.96 4.81 0.09
N SER A 129 15.77 4.37 0.54
CA SER A 129 15.21 4.86 1.79
C SER A 129 14.83 3.76 2.77
N GLN A 130 14.61 4.14 4.01
CA GLN A 130 14.31 3.22 5.10
C GLN A 130 13.25 3.79 6.04
N GLU A 131 12.22 2.99 6.31
CA GLU A 131 11.15 3.33 7.23
C GLU A 131 10.97 2.29 8.34
N VAL A 132 10.55 2.76 9.50
CA VAL A 132 9.89 1.92 10.51
C VAL A 132 8.43 2.33 10.64
N TYR A 133 7.56 1.38 10.95
CA TYR A 133 6.15 1.70 11.16
C TYR A 133 5.54 0.94 12.34
N VAL A 134 4.46 1.50 12.85
CA VAL A 134 3.53 0.84 13.77
C VAL A 134 2.12 0.99 13.24
N SER A 135 1.29 -0.05 13.40
CA SER A 135 -0.08 -0.06 12.90
C SER A 135 -1.06 -0.65 13.90
N ALA A 136 -2.31 -0.23 13.82
CA ALA A 136 -3.42 -0.82 14.54
C ALA A 136 -4.71 -0.74 13.72
N THR A 137 -5.53 -1.79 13.77
CA THR A 137 -6.84 -1.85 13.13
C THR A 137 -7.86 -2.38 14.14
N LEU A 138 -8.94 -1.64 14.38
CA LEU A 138 -9.97 -2.06 15.31
C LEU A 138 -10.93 -3.05 14.64
N LYS A 139 -11.31 -4.09 15.38
CA LYS A 139 -12.27 -5.14 14.95
C LYS A 139 -13.71 -4.68 15.09
N THR A 140 -14.08 -3.64 14.36
CA THR A 140 -15.42 -3.04 14.34
C THR A 140 -15.97 -3.00 12.92
N LEU A 141 -17.23 -2.57 12.75
CA LEU A 141 -17.94 -2.60 11.46
C LEU A 141 -17.16 -1.95 10.29
N LEU A 142 -16.49 -0.82 10.54
CA LEU A 142 -15.71 -0.09 9.52
C LEU A 142 -14.20 -0.33 9.63
N SER A 143 -13.76 -1.25 10.48
CA SER A 143 -12.36 -1.60 10.67
C SER A 143 -11.41 -0.39 10.68
N PRO A 144 -11.66 0.67 11.53
CA PRO A 144 -10.81 1.85 11.52
C PRO A 144 -9.36 1.48 11.82
N SER A 145 -8.47 2.02 11.03
CA SER A 145 -7.03 1.75 11.07
C SER A 145 -6.22 3.03 11.24
N LEU A 146 -5.08 2.90 11.88
CA LEU A 146 -4.05 3.94 11.99
C LEU A 146 -2.69 3.29 11.76
N THR A 147 -1.88 3.91 10.90
CA THR A 147 -0.48 3.52 10.72
C THR A 147 0.39 4.77 10.78
N ILE A 148 1.47 4.70 11.53
CA ILE A 148 2.45 5.77 11.69
C ILE A 148 3.76 5.24 11.15
N TYR A 149 4.31 5.92 10.16
CA TYR A 149 5.58 5.65 9.53
C TYR A 149 6.60 6.70 9.92
N ARG A 150 7.84 6.31 10.06
CA ARG A 150 8.99 7.19 10.24
C ARG A 150 10.06 6.81 9.23
N ASP A 151 10.22 7.63 8.21
CA ASP A 151 11.39 7.60 7.34
C ASP A 151 12.53 8.35 8.02
N TYR A 152 13.73 7.79 8.02
CA TYR A 152 14.91 8.37 8.67
C TYR A 152 16.12 8.42 7.73
N ASP A 153 15.89 8.22 6.42
CA ASP A 153 16.95 8.18 5.41
C ASP A 153 16.71 9.21 4.29
N PHE A 154 16.32 8.79 3.09
CA PHE A 154 16.22 9.67 1.92
C PHE A 154 15.06 10.67 1.99
N TYR A 155 13.95 10.30 2.61
CA TYR A 155 12.73 11.14 2.74
C TYR A 155 12.36 11.36 4.21
N PRO A 156 13.27 11.97 5.03
CA PRO A 156 13.12 11.99 6.47
C PRO A 156 11.86 12.75 6.90
N GLY A 157 11.02 12.07 7.66
CA GLY A 157 9.74 12.63 8.08
C GLY A 157 8.81 11.58 8.67
N TRP A 158 7.63 12.04 9.06
CA TRP A 158 6.54 11.20 9.53
C TRP A 158 5.43 11.18 8.48
N TYR A 159 4.94 9.98 8.17
CA TYR A 159 3.68 9.84 7.45
C TYR A 159 2.67 9.10 8.33
N ILE A 160 1.51 9.72 8.56
CA ILE A 160 0.46 9.19 9.42
C ILE A 160 -0.76 8.92 8.55
N SER A 161 -1.17 7.66 8.44
CA SER A 161 -2.33 7.24 7.66
C SER A 161 -3.45 6.76 8.56
N ALA A 162 -4.63 7.34 8.43
CA ALA A 162 -5.85 6.88 9.07
C ALA A 162 -6.85 6.41 8.02
N GLY A 163 -7.51 5.26 8.24
CA GLY A 163 -8.41 4.69 7.25
C GLY A 163 -9.62 3.97 7.85
N ILE A 164 -10.58 3.71 7.00
CA ILE A 164 -11.73 2.83 7.26
C ILE A 164 -11.92 1.89 6.08
N SER A 165 -12.42 0.69 6.33
CA SER A 165 -12.76 -0.27 5.29
C SER A 165 -13.95 -1.14 5.68
N HIS A 166 -14.67 -1.63 4.67
CA HIS A 166 -15.76 -2.58 4.88
C HIS A 166 -15.91 -3.50 3.69
N SER A 167 -16.14 -4.79 3.98
CA SER A 167 -16.40 -5.83 3.00
C SER A 167 -17.90 -6.15 2.97
N PHE A 168 -18.54 -5.91 1.84
CA PHE A 168 -19.96 -6.19 1.60
C PHE A 168 -20.08 -7.55 0.91
N ALA A 169 -20.56 -8.55 1.63
CA ALA A 169 -20.85 -9.84 1.03
C ALA A 169 -21.96 -9.71 -0.02
N ILE A 170 -21.68 -10.15 -1.26
CA ILE A 170 -22.63 -10.09 -2.39
C ILE A 170 -23.30 -11.45 -2.58
N THR A 171 -22.51 -12.49 -2.82
CA THR A 171 -23.03 -13.86 -2.97
C THR A 171 -21.88 -14.88 -2.83
N GLY A 172 -22.14 -15.96 -2.08
CA GLY A 172 -21.14 -17.02 -1.88
C GLY A 172 -19.85 -16.51 -1.28
N GLU A 173 -18.77 -16.63 -2.02
CA GLU A 173 -17.44 -16.18 -1.65
C GLU A 173 -17.08 -14.80 -2.24
N LEU A 174 -18.02 -14.15 -2.94
CA LEU A 174 -17.82 -12.85 -3.58
C LEU A 174 -18.17 -11.72 -2.64
N SER A 175 -17.24 -10.80 -2.44
CA SER A 175 -17.43 -9.55 -1.68
C SER A 175 -17.02 -8.33 -2.51
N LEU A 176 -17.65 -7.19 -2.21
CA LEU A 176 -17.22 -5.87 -2.62
C LEU A 176 -16.52 -5.21 -1.43
N ASP A 177 -15.25 -4.91 -1.59
CA ASP A 177 -14.44 -4.27 -0.57
C ASP A 177 -14.31 -2.79 -0.88
N LEU A 178 -14.73 -1.95 0.06
CA LEU A 178 -14.62 -0.50 -0.04
C LEU A 178 -13.69 0.03 1.03
N GLY A 179 -12.86 1.02 0.67
CA GLY A 179 -11.92 1.66 1.58
C GLY A 179 -11.87 3.17 1.38
N ALA A 180 -11.50 3.87 2.46
CA ALA A 180 -11.15 5.28 2.43
C ALA A 180 -10.01 5.51 3.41
N LYS A 181 -9.02 6.31 3.02
CA LYS A 181 -7.92 6.73 3.90
C LYS A 181 -7.60 8.19 3.71
N ILE A 182 -6.98 8.76 4.71
CA ILE A 182 -6.35 10.09 4.70
C ILE A 182 -4.92 9.96 5.20
N GLY A 183 -4.03 10.78 4.65
CA GLY A 183 -2.63 10.88 5.03
C GLY A 183 -2.27 12.26 5.56
N TYR A 184 -1.33 12.31 6.47
CA TYR A 184 -0.69 13.50 6.98
C TYR A 184 0.81 13.33 6.90
N TYR A 185 1.50 14.31 6.32
CA TYR A 185 2.97 14.39 6.30
C TYR A 185 3.49 15.41 7.30
N ASP A 186 4.67 15.14 7.84
CA ASP A 186 5.49 16.03 8.66
C ASP A 186 6.96 15.76 8.26
N ILE A 187 7.44 16.54 7.32
CA ILE A 187 8.80 16.42 6.75
C ILE A 187 9.77 17.12 7.67
N ASP A 188 10.97 16.54 7.87
CA ASP A 188 11.95 17.08 8.82
C ASP A 188 12.76 18.24 8.27
N ASP A 189 12.88 18.36 6.94
CA ASP A 189 13.87 19.20 6.28
C ASP A 189 13.29 19.86 5.02
N GLU A 190 13.39 21.17 4.90
CA GLU A 190 12.95 21.95 3.76
C GLU A 190 13.70 21.60 2.45
N ASP A 191 14.92 21.10 2.55
CA ASP A 191 15.66 20.62 1.37
C ASP A 191 15.06 19.32 0.79
N THR A 192 14.28 18.56 1.60
CA THR A 192 13.55 17.36 1.16
C THR A 192 12.25 17.75 0.46
N VAL A 193 11.37 18.45 1.17
CA VAL A 193 10.15 19.06 0.63
C VAL A 193 9.89 20.36 1.39
N ALA A 194 10.03 21.47 0.69
CA ALA A 194 9.72 22.79 1.24
C ALA A 194 8.19 23.00 1.34
N ASP A 195 7.79 23.78 2.32
CA ASP A 195 6.42 24.29 2.42
C ASP A 195 6.14 25.23 1.24
N PRO A 196 5.03 25.07 0.48
CA PRO A 196 4.72 25.93 -0.66
C PRO A 196 4.56 27.42 -0.31
N ASP A 197 4.08 27.73 0.90
CA ASP A 197 3.86 29.10 1.37
C ASP A 197 5.11 29.74 1.97
N ASP A 198 6.03 28.95 2.56
CA ASP A 198 7.33 29.39 3.08
C ASP A 198 8.47 28.42 2.73
N PRO A 199 9.23 28.68 1.64
CA PRO A 199 10.32 27.79 1.21
C PRO A 199 11.49 27.64 2.19
N ASN A 200 11.49 28.33 3.33
CA ASN A 200 12.48 28.13 4.40
C ASN A 200 11.96 27.23 5.53
N ASP A 201 10.77 26.68 5.35
CA ASP A 201 10.15 25.74 6.30
C ASP A 201 9.89 24.40 5.61
N ALA A 202 9.89 23.32 6.37
CA ALA A 202 9.61 21.99 5.84
C ALA A 202 8.09 21.75 5.74
N TYR A 203 7.66 21.05 4.71
CA TYR A 203 6.26 20.75 4.48
C TYR A 203 5.63 19.90 5.60
N SER A 204 4.47 20.34 6.10
CA SER A 204 3.72 19.62 7.11
C SER A 204 2.22 19.91 6.95
N GLY A 205 1.39 18.88 6.70
CA GLY A 205 -0.03 19.08 6.48
C GLY A 205 -0.83 17.80 6.22
N LEU A 206 -2.16 17.96 6.13
CA LEU A 206 -3.03 16.93 5.58
C LEU A 206 -2.69 16.77 4.09
N HIS A 207 -2.21 15.60 3.70
CA HIS A 207 -1.58 15.39 2.42
C HIS A 207 -2.51 14.74 1.40
N ASP A 208 -2.76 13.46 1.53
CA ASP A 208 -3.53 12.70 0.55
C ASP A 208 -4.80 12.06 1.12
N GLY A 209 -5.85 12.04 0.30
CA GLY A 209 -7.00 11.19 0.47
C GLY A 209 -7.02 10.08 -0.57
N GLN A 210 -7.52 8.90 -0.22
CA GLN A 210 -7.72 7.84 -1.19
C GLN A 210 -9.04 7.12 -0.94
N LEU A 211 -9.80 6.90 -2.00
CA LEU A 211 -10.94 5.96 -2.05
C LEU A 211 -10.53 4.72 -2.82
N SER A 212 -11.03 3.56 -2.41
CA SER A 212 -10.77 2.30 -3.09
C SER A 212 -12.01 1.43 -3.19
N ALA A 213 -12.09 0.66 -4.27
CA ALA A 213 -13.07 -0.40 -4.44
C ALA A 213 -12.42 -1.59 -5.14
N SER A 214 -12.66 -2.79 -4.62
CA SER A 214 -12.15 -4.04 -5.22
C SER A 214 -13.14 -5.18 -5.03
N MET A 215 -12.99 -6.24 -5.85
CA MET A 215 -13.82 -7.43 -5.79
C MET A 215 -12.98 -8.65 -6.08
N THR A 216 -12.88 -9.57 -5.11
CA THR A 216 -12.06 -10.76 -5.26
C THR A 216 -12.87 -11.95 -5.75
N PHE A 217 -12.42 -12.56 -6.83
CA PHE A 217 -12.98 -13.77 -7.45
C PHE A 217 -12.04 -14.95 -7.21
N PRO A 218 -12.40 -15.94 -6.40
CA PRO A 218 -11.60 -17.14 -6.23
C PRO A 218 -11.57 -17.97 -7.51
N LEU A 219 -10.38 -18.44 -7.88
CA LEU A 219 -10.14 -19.30 -9.05
C LEU A 219 -9.60 -20.67 -8.60
N GLY A 220 -10.49 -21.51 -8.09
CA GLY A 220 -10.12 -22.79 -7.48
C GLY A 220 -9.65 -22.64 -6.05
N GLU A 221 -8.68 -23.46 -5.62
CA GLU A 221 -8.27 -23.58 -4.21
C GLU A 221 -7.18 -22.56 -3.83
N TYR A 222 -6.31 -22.21 -4.76
CA TYR A 222 -5.09 -21.43 -4.47
C TYR A 222 -5.05 -20.05 -5.14
N PHE A 223 -5.81 -19.84 -6.20
CA PHE A 223 -5.74 -18.62 -7.00
C PHE A 223 -6.95 -17.72 -6.78
N SER A 224 -6.72 -16.42 -6.93
CA SER A 224 -7.78 -15.42 -7.02
C SER A 224 -7.41 -14.34 -8.03
N ILE A 225 -8.45 -13.69 -8.58
CA ILE A 225 -8.31 -12.49 -9.42
C ILE A 225 -9.11 -11.38 -8.81
N THR A 226 -8.49 -10.20 -8.67
CA THR A 226 -9.08 -9.05 -7.99
C THR A 226 -9.00 -7.82 -8.89
N PRO A 227 -10.06 -7.46 -9.64
CA PRO A 227 -10.20 -6.13 -10.22
C PRO A 227 -10.31 -5.08 -9.10
N GLU A 228 -9.67 -3.94 -9.31
CA GLU A 228 -9.55 -2.87 -8.32
C GLU A 228 -9.48 -1.49 -8.98
N ILE A 229 -10.01 -0.48 -8.28
CA ILE A 229 -9.99 0.92 -8.70
C ILE A 229 -9.72 1.82 -7.50
N TYR A 230 -9.00 2.89 -7.73
CA TYR A 230 -8.58 3.87 -6.75
C TYR A 230 -8.80 5.28 -7.24
N TYR A 231 -9.11 6.18 -6.32
CA TYR A 231 -9.09 7.61 -6.53
C TYR A 231 -8.25 8.24 -5.42
N SER A 232 -7.13 8.84 -5.80
CA SER A 232 -6.23 9.59 -4.93
C SER A 232 -6.39 11.07 -5.20
N PHE A 233 -6.39 11.91 -4.15
CA PHE A 233 -6.61 13.34 -4.25
C PHE A 233 -5.92 14.09 -3.10
N PRO A 234 -5.49 15.35 -3.28
CA PRO A 234 -4.95 16.18 -2.21
C PRO A 234 -6.02 16.54 -1.19
N LEU A 235 -5.63 16.78 0.07
CA LEU A 235 -6.54 17.15 1.15
C LEU A 235 -6.57 18.65 1.46
N ASP A 236 -5.55 19.40 1.03
CA ASP A 236 -5.50 20.85 1.09
C ASP A 236 -4.70 21.45 -0.08
N SER A 237 -4.56 22.79 -0.14
CA SER A 237 -3.90 23.51 -1.23
C SER A 237 -2.38 23.25 -1.27
N ASP A 238 -1.73 23.16 -0.12
CA ASP A 238 -0.28 22.97 -0.05
C ASP A 238 0.07 21.53 -0.49
N ALA A 239 -0.78 20.57 -0.13
CA ALA A 239 -0.68 19.20 -0.63
C ALA A 239 -0.89 19.13 -2.15
N GLU A 240 -1.84 19.92 -2.71
CA GLU A 240 -2.06 20.03 -4.14
C GLU A 240 -0.79 20.50 -4.85
N ASP A 241 -0.17 21.60 -4.37
CA ASP A 241 1.05 22.16 -4.94
C ASP A 241 2.24 21.18 -4.86
N VAL A 242 2.40 20.49 -3.74
CA VAL A 242 3.46 19.48 -3.54
C VAL A 242 3.27 18.26 -4.45
N ILE A 243 2.05 17.77 -4.61
CA ILE A 243 1.74 16.63 -5.47
C ILE A 243 1.90 17.01 -6.95
N GLU A 244 1.40 18.20 -7.37
CA GLU A 244 1.56 18.71 -8.73
C GLU A 244 3.02 18.82 -9.15
N ALA A 245 3.90 19.25 -8.23
CA ALA A 245 5.32 19.44 -8.52
C ALA A 245 6.04 18.17 -9.01
N VAL A 246 5.57 16.98 -8.61
CA VAL A 246 6.14 15.69 -9.04
C VAL A 246 5.27 14.95 -10.05
N SER A 247 4.09 15.47 -10.42
CA SER A 247 3.23 14.84 -11.42
C SER A 247 3.83 14.97 -12.83
N VAL A 248 3.45 14.06 -13.73
CA VAL A 248 3.99 13.97 -15.11
C VAL A 248 3.89 15.29 -15.89
N ASN A 249 2.82 16.02 -15.69
CA ASN A 249 2.56 17.26 -16.42
C ASN A 249 2.75 18.53 -15.57
N GLY A 250 3.11 18.38 -14.29
CA GLY A 250 3.27 19.46 -13.32
C GLY A 250 1.96 20.22 -13.04
N LYS A 251 0.81 19.51 -13.09
CA LYS A 251 -0.53 20.12 -12.93
C LYS A 251 -1.56 19.18 -12.33
N ASP A 252 -1.38 17.88 -12.43
CA ASP A 252 -2.34 16.91 -11.92
C ASP A 252 -1.97 16.56 -10.47
N SER A 253 -2.95 16.63 -9.59
CA SER A 253 -2.83 16.32 -8.17
C SER A 253 -3.83 15.25 -7.72
N ASP A 254 -4.77 14.90 -8.60
CA ASP A 254 -5.74 13.84 -8.35
C ASP A 254 -5.70 12.76 -9.44
N PHE A 255 -5.78 11.50 -9.04
CA PHE A 255 -5.54 10.36 -9.93
C PHE A 255 -6.60 9.29 -9.76
N VAL A 256 -7.27 8.93 -10.87
CA VAL A 256 -8.03 7.68 -10.94
C VAL A 256 -7.17 6.62 -11.61
N TYR A 257 -6.96 5.50 -10.93
CA TYR A 257 -6.18 4.39 -11.46
C TYR A 257 -6.74 3.06 -10.96
N GLY A 258 -6.30 1.99 -11.56
CA GLY A 258 -6.75 0.66 -11.19
C GLY A 258 -6.29 -0.39 -12.17
N GLY A 259 -6.75 -1.59 -11.96
CA GLY A 259 -6.35 -2.73 -12.76
C GLY A 259 -6.80 -4.05 -12.19
N VAL A 260 -5.92 -5.04 -12.23
CA VAL A 260 -6.22 -6.40 -11.81
C VAL A 260 -5.02 -7.01 -11.11
N THR A 261 -5.27 -7.62 -9.96
CA THR A 261 -4.29 -8.45 -9.25
C THR A 261 -4.62 -9.93 -9.40
N LEU A 262 -3.63 -10.73 -9.77
CA LEU A 262 -3.66 -12.19 -9.70
C LEU A 262 -2.86 -12.62 -8.47
N SER A 263 -3.48 -13.38 -7.58
CA SER A 263 -2.83 -13.90 -6.37
C SER A 263 -2.87 -15.43 -6.33
N MET A 264 -1.85 -16.00 -5.66
CA MET A 264 -1.78 -17.41 -5.29
C MET A 264 -1.36 -17.49 -3.83
N SER A 265 -2.14 -18.20 -2.99
CA SER A 265 -1.88 -18.38 -1.56
C SER A 265 -1.97 -19.84 -1.13
N PHE A 266 -1.12 -20.27 -0.14
CA PHE A 266 -1.06 -21.63 0.42
C PHE A 266 -0.41 -21.66 1.80
#